data_f159ea5f29ac8b703a9711bc1c21556b
#
_entry.id   f159ea5f29ac8b703a9711bc1c21556b
#
_cell.length_a   1.000
_cell.length_b   1.000
_cell.length_c   1.000
_cell.angle_alpha   90.00
_cell.angle_beta   90.00
_cell.angle_gamma   90.00
#
_symmetry.space_group_name_H-M   'P 1'
#
loop_
_entity.id
_entity.type
_entity.pdbx_description
1 polymer ?
#
loop_
_entity_poly.entity_id
_entity_poly.type
_entity_poly.pdbx_seq_one_letter_code
_entity_poly.pdbx_strand_id
1 'polypeptide(L)'
;MTAVSRQVAITNQRGLHARASAKFVNLASQIAAKIEVEKDGHRVSGTSIMGLMMLGAALGDSIVIHVEGDGADAALVQLVELVEDKFGED
;
A
#
# COMPACT_ATOMS: atom_id res chain seq x y z
N MET A 1 -17.88 -10.23 6.58
CA MET A 1 -16.69 -9.84 5.81
C MET A 1 -15.59 -9.43 6.76
N THR A 2 -14.36 -9.77 6.41
CA THR A 2 -13.18 -9.46 7.23
C THR A 2 -12.58 -8.14 6.78
N ALA A 3 -12.30 -7.26 7.75
CA ALA A 3 -11.59 -6.01 7.49
C ALA A 3 -10.36 -6.00 8.39
N VAL A 4 -9.19 -5.83 7.80
CA VAL A 4 -7.93 -5.80 8.51
C VAL A 4 -7.12 -4.60 8.06
N SER A 5 -6.21 -4.15 8.93
CA SER A 5 -5.33 -3.05 8.58
C SER A 5 -3.99 -3.20 9.29
N ARG A 6 -2.97 -2.54 8.76
CA ARG A 6 -1.65 -2.56 9.36
C ARG A 6 -0.89 -1.30 8.97
N GLN A 7 -0.23 -0.72 9.95
CA GLN A 7 0.68 0.39 9.72
C GLN A 7 2.04 -0.16 9.30
N VAL A 8 2.63 0.43 8.27
CA VAL A 8 3.93 0.01 7.77
C VAL A 8 4.76 1.24 7.41
N ALA A 9 6.05 1.19 7.73
CA ALA A 9 6.96 2.30 7.43
C ALA A 9 7.45 2.21 5.99
N ILE A 10 7.59 3.38 5.36
CA ILE A 10 8.22 3.50 4.04
C ILE A 10 9.74 3.50 4.25
N THR A 11 10.42 2.52 3.69
CA THR A 11 11.86 2.35 3.89
C THR A 11 12.68 2.46 2.61
N ASN A 12 12.04 2.63 1.46
CA ASN A 12 12.76 2.89 0.21
C ASN A 12 13.05 4.38 0.08
N GLN A 13 14.17 4.71 -0.54
CA GLN A 13 14.66 6.10 -0.57
C GLN A 13 13.69 7.07 -1.23
N ARG A 14 13.00 6.63 -2.27
CA ARG A 14 12.16 7.53 -3.07
C ARG A 14 10.71 7.53 -2.63
N GLY A 15 10.35 6.73 -1.62
CA GLY A 15 9.00 6.67 -1.12
C GLY A 15 7.99 6.15 -2.15
N LEU A 16 6.75 6.62 -2.05
CA LEU A 16 5.68 6.23 -2.98
C LEU A 16 5.74 7.05 -4.27
N HIS A 17 6.88 7.01 -4.97
CA HIS A 17 7.00 7.62 -6.28
C HIS A 17 6.25 6.79 -7.34
N ALA A 18 6.28 7.23 -8.59
CA ALA A 18 5.46 6.62 -9.64
C ALA A 18 5.69 5.12 -9.80
N ARG A 19 6.97 4.69 -9.83
CA ARG A 19 7.29 3.27 -10.02
C ARG A 19 6.84 2.42 -8.83
N ALA A 20 7.09 2.89 -7.61
CA ALA A 20 6.66 2.15 -6.40
C ALA A 20 5.14 2.06 -6.34
N SER A 21 4.46 3.16 -6.63
CA SER A 21 3.00 3.19 -6.65
C SER A 21 2.44 2.25 -7.71
N ALA A 22 3.08 2.19 -8.89
CA ALA A 22 2.66 1.26 -9.95
C ALA A 22 2.80 -0.20 -9.50
N LYS A 23 3.89 -0.53 -8.81
CA LYS A 23 4.09 -1.89 -8.30
C LYS A 23 3.01 -2.25 -7.27
N PHE A 24 2.69 -1.31 -6.38
CA PHE A 24 1.63 -1.54 -5.40
C PHE A 24 0.29 -1.77 -6.10
N VAL A 25 -0.06 -0.92 -7.07
CA VAL A 25 -1.31 -1.05 -7.82
C VAL A 25 -1.37 -2.36 -8.58
N ASN A 26 -0.27 -2.78 -9.21
CA ASN A 26 -0.24 -4.04 -9.93
C ASN A 26 -0.56 -5.23 -9.02
N LEU A 27 0.02 -5.25 -7.84
CA LEU A 27 -0.28 -6.31 -6.87
C LEU A 27 -1.71 -6.20 -6.37
N ALA A 28 -2.14 -5.00 -5.97
CA ALA A 28 -3.48 -4.77 -5.45
C ALA A 28 -4.57 -5.14 -6.46
N SER A 29 -4.32 -4.89 -7.75
CA SER A 29 -5.28 -5.17 -8.81
C SER A 29 -5.49 -6.67 -9.03
N GLN A 30 -4.58 -7.51 -8.56
CA GLN A 30 -4.70 -8.96 -8.66
C GLN A 30 -5.46 -9.56 -7.49
N ILE A 31 -5.78 -8.75 -6.49
CA ILE A 31 -6.42 -9.19 -5.26
C ILE A 31 -7.90 -8.82 -5.32
N ALA A 32 -8.78 -9.79 -5.02
CA ALA A 32 -10.23 -9.60 -5.12
C ALA A 32 -10.83 -8.98 -3.85
N ALA A 33 -10.06 -8.16 -3.12
CA ALA A 33 -10.52 -7.49 -1.91
C ALA A 33 -10.45 -5.99 -2.13
N LYS A 34 -11.17 -5.23 -1.30
CA LYS A 34 -11.10 -3.78 -1.34
C LYS A 34 -9.84 -3.35 -0.60
N ILE A 35 -9.00 -2.56 -1.26
CA ILE A 35 -7.73 -2.12 -0.71
C ILE A 35 -7.69 -0.59 -0.70
N GLU A 36 -7.36 -0.02 0.46
CA GLU A 36 -7.15 1.41 0.61
C GLU A 36 -5.86 1.66 1.36
N VAL A 37 -5.24 2.80 1.09
CA VAL A 37 -4.01 3.22 1.76
C VAL A 37 -4.24 4.58 2.37
N GLU A 38 -3.79 4.75 3.60
CA GLU A 38 -4.03 5.96 4.37
C GLU A 38 -2.74 6.55 4.88
N LYS A 39 -2.63 7.88 4.83
CA LYS A 39 -1.55 8.63 5.46
C LYS A 39 -2.13 9.94 5.98
N ASP A 40 -1.88 10.22 7.25
CA ASP A 40 -2.29 11.49 7.89
C ASP A 40 -3.79 11.78 7.70
N GLY A 41 -4.62 10.75 7.80
CA GLY A 41 -6.06 10.89 7.69
C GLY A 41 -6.60 10.92 6.28
N HIS A 42 -5.75 10.86 5.25
CA HIS A 42 -6.17 10.81 3.84
C HIS A 42 -6.15 9.37 3.36
N ARG A 43 -7.28 8.89 2.86
CA ARG A 43 -7.42 7.51 2.35
C ARG A 43 -7.61 7.56 0.84
N VAL A 44 -6.88 6.70 0.15
CA VAL A 44 -6.97 6.58 -1.31
C VAL A 44 -7.16 5.12 -1.68
N SER A 45 -7.66 4.87 -2.89
CA SER A 45 -7.77 3.51 -3.40
C SER A 45 -6.40 2.91 -3.63
N GLY A 46 -6.21 1.66 -3.20
CA GLY A 46 -4.96 0.92 -3.44
C GLY A 46 -4.73 0.58 -4.90
N THR A 47 -5.70 0.85 -5.77
CA THR A 47 -5.58 0.61 -7.21
C THR A 47 -5.44 1.92 -8.00
N SER A 48 -5.15 3.04 -7.33
CA SER A 48 -4.96 4.33 -7.98
C SER A 48 -3.52 4.78 -7.83
N ILE A 49 -2.77 4.77 -8.94
CA ILE A 49 -1.37 5.24 -8.93
C ILE A 49 -1.33 6.71 -8.51
N MET A 50 -2.19 7.54 -9.08
CA MET A 50 -2.25 8.96 -8.74
C MET A 50 -2.62 9.17 -7.27
N GLY A 51 -3.58 8.40 -6.77
CA GLY A 51 -3.97 8.50 -5.36
C GLY A 51 -2.82 8.20 -4.43
N LEU A 52 -2.08 7.13 -4.69
CA LEU A 52 -0.92 6.76 -3.87
C LEU A 52 0.15 7.85 -3.91
N MET A 53 0.44 8.39 -5.09
CA MET A 53 1.43 9.46 -5.23
C MET A 53 1.02 10.72 -4.47
N MET A 54 -0.27 11.03 -4.45
CA MET A 54 -0.78 12.22 -3.77
C MET A 54 -0.68 12.15 -2.26
N LEU A 55 -0.51 10.94 -1.69
CA LEU A 55 -0.29 10.81 -0.25
C LEU A 55 1.03 11.45 0.19
N GLY A 56 1.99 11.57 -0.71
CA GLY A 56 3.27 12.18 -0.39
C GLY A 56 4.10 11.39 0.60
N ALA A 57 3.93 10.07 0.64
CA ALA A 57 4.66 9.23 1.60
C ALA A 57 6.10 9.09 1.19
N ALA A 58 7.01 9.56 2.03
CA ALA A 58 8.44 9.57 1.79
C ALA A 58 9.16 8.64 2.76
N LEU A 59 10.45 8.43 2.53
CA LEU A 59 11.29 7.63 3.43
C LEU A 59 11.10 8.11 4.88
N GLY A 60 10.78 7.17 5.76
CA GLY A 60 10.56 7.44 7.17
C GLY A 60 9.11 7.70 7.54
N ASP A 61 8.27 7.98 6.57
CA ASP A 61 6.83 8.13 6.82
C ASP A 61 6.19 6.75 6.98
N SER A 62 5.02 6.72 7.63
CA SER A 62 4.23 5.49 7.76
C SER A 62 2.93 5.63 7.00
N ILE A 63 2.47 4.51 6.46
CA ILE A 63 1.16 4.41 5.85
C ILE A 63 0.38 3.30 6.54
N VAL A 64 -0.95 3.35 6.43
CA VAL A 64 -1.81 2.27 6.92
C VAL A 64 -2.47 1.63 5.71
N ILE A 65 -2.30 0.31 5.58
CA ILE A 65 -2.94 -0.45 4.50
C ILE A 65 -4.20 -1.08 5.07
N HIS A 66 -5.34 -0.83 4.45
CA HIS A 66 -6.64 -1.37 4.84
C HIS A 66 -7.09 -2.35 3.77
N VAL A 67 -7.48 -3.55 4.19
CA VAL A 67 -7.98 -4.57 3.26
C VAL A 67 -9.28 -5.13 3.80
N GLU A 68 -10.31 -5.21 2.95
CA GLU A 68 -11.64 -5.69 3.33
C GLU A 68 -12.14 -6.69 2.31
N GLY A 69 -12.59 -7.84 2.78
CA GLY A 69 -13.17 -8.88 1.94
C GLY A 69 -12.57 -10.25 2.21
N ASP A 70 -12.93 -11.22 1.35
CA ASP A 70 -12.41 -12.58 1.47
C ASP A 70 -10.90 -12.59 1.21
N GLY A 71 -10.18 -13.35 2.04
CA GLY A 71 -8.74 -13.45 1.91
C GLY A 71 -7.98 -12.20 2.33
N ALA A 72 -8.64 -11.31 3.10
CA ALA A 72 -8.04 -10.03 3.49
C ALA A 72 -6.73 -10.21 4.25
N ASP A 73 -6.64 -11.20 5.15
CA ASP A 73 -5.40 -11.41 5.92
C ASP A 73 -4.22 -11.74 5.02
N ALA A 74 -4.39 -12.67 4.10
CA ALA A 74 -3.32 -13.06 3.17
C ALA A 74 -2.95 -11.91 2.25
N ALA A 75 -3.94 -11.15 1.78
CA ALA A 75 -3.71 -10.00 0.92
C ALA A 75 -2.91 -8.93 1.65
N LEU A 76 -3.25 -8.66 2.91
CA LEU A 76 -2.54 -7.66 3.70
C LEU A 76 -1.07 -8.04 3.86
N VAL A 77 -0.78 -9.33 4.14
CA VAL A 77 0.60 -9.80 4.26
C VAL A 77 1.38 -9.53 2.99
N GLN A 78 0.81 -9.83 1.82
CA GLN A 78 1.48 -9.62 0.55
C GLN A 78 1.79 -8.13 0.31
N LEU A 79 0.83 -7.26 0.62
CA LEU A 79 1.02 -5.82 0.43
C LEU A 79 2.05 -5.26 1.39
N VAL A 80 2.03 -5.69 2.64
CA VAL A 80 3.01 -5.26 3.64
C VAL A 80 4.41 -5.72 3.24
N GLU A 81 4.54 -6.96 2.77
CA GLU A 81 5.83 -7.49 2.34
C GLU A 81 6.41 -6.69 1.17
N LEU A 82 5.56 -6.26 0.23
CA LEU A 82 6.02 -5.44 -0.88
C LEU A 82 6.61 -4.13 -0.38
N VAL A 83 5.93 -3.47 0.57
CA VAL A 83 6.42 -2.21 1.14
C VAL A 83 7.71 -2.44 1.92
N GLU A 84 7.76 -3.48 2.76
CA GLU A 84 8.94 -3.78 3.57
C GLU A 84 10.13 -4.20 2.72
N ASP A 85 9.88 -4.76 1.55
CA ASP A 85 10.93 -5.11 0.60
C ASP A 85 11.33 -3.92 -0.28
N LYS A 86 10.95 -2.72 0.12
CA LYS A 86 11.28 -1.46 -0.57
C LYS A 86 10.81 -1.45 -2.02
N PHE A 87 9.69 -2.14 -2.30
CA PHE A 87 9.14 -2.28 -3.65
C PHE A 87 10.17 -2.89 -4.62
N GLY A 88 11.10 -3.69 -4.11
CA GLY A 88 12.17 -4.28 -4.91
C GLY A 88 13.28 -3.31 -5.29
N GLU A 89 13.31 -2.11 -4.71
CA GLU A 89 14.37 -1.13 -4.92
C GLU A 89 15.48 -1.31 -3.89
N ASP A 90 16.61 -0.78 -4.19
CA ASP A 90 17.76 -0.81 -3.26
C ASP A 90 17.62 0.20 -2.12
#